data_f23bc6ff1d560cfb751c05a620968d82
#
_entry.id   f23bc6ff1d560cfb751c05a620968d82
#
_cell.length_a   1.000
_cell.length_b   1.000
_cell.length_c   1.000
_cell.angle_alpha   90.00
_cell.angle_beta   90.00
_cell.angle_gamma   90.00
#
_symmetry.space_group_name_H-M   'P 1'
#
loop_
_entity.id
_entity.type
_entity.pdbx_description
1 polymer ?
#
loop_
_entity_poly.entity_id
_entity_poly.type
_entity_poly.pdbx_seq_one_letter_code
_entity_poly.pdbx_strand_id
1 'polypeptide(L)'
;ISNTVIRSGLKSNFMLITAYSSGARFLNTGVSSRYAHNSMVASYDTYWARAPWGQGSSDNTLYYSTKIYGTSACAAFPTMWEHFEVTDRINQTGFPHIVDHAFTGDETLLVRAEAYALKNDTANALKDMNMWMVSHCKEKEGSTIRPTLTTAVVDTFFTNMDYQPAVLDGPRDYSIRKQLHPQGFTLQQPYTTSYGVEVNTQENLILLILHMRRLDTLFQGLRFYDLKRYGMEYTHEISGGEGITFKAGDLRGAIQLPQDVISAGQTANPR
;
A
#
# COMPACT_ATOMS: atom_id res chain seq x y z
N ILE A 1 14.25 -14.13 -6.95
CA ILE A 1 14.53 -12.83 -6.33
C ILE A 1 15.34 -13.09 -5.07
N SER A 2 16.49 -12.44 -4.93
CA SER A 2 17.35 -12.59 -3.75
C SER A 2 16.86 -11.72 -2.60
N ASN A 3 16.70 -12.32 -1.42
CA ASN A 3 16.36 -11.57 -0.21
C ASN A 3 17.38 -10.45 0.10
N THR A 4 18.65 -10.67 -0.26
CA THR A 4 19.70 -9.67 -0.08
C THR A 4 19.46 -8.44 -0.95
N VAL A 5 19.03 -8.62 -2.19
CA VAL A 5 18.73 -7.52 -3.11
C VAL A 5 17.60 -6.65 -2.56
N ILE A 6 16.52 -7.29 -2.11
CA ILE A 6 15.37 -6.58 -1.55
C ILE A 6 15.76 -5.84 -0.25
N ARG A 7 16.43 -6.52 0.69
CA ARG A 7 16.84 -5.94 1.98
C ARG A 7 17.83 -4.79 1.87
N SER A 8 18.74 -4.84 0.92
CA SER A 8 19.73 -3.76 0.73
C SER A 8 19.16 -2.53 0.03
N GLY A 9 17.85 -2.51 -0.27
CA GLY A 9 17.22 -1.44 -1.04
C GLY A 9 17.46 -1.51 -2.54
N LEU A 10 18.16 -2.55 -3.00
CA LEU A 10 18.33 -2.83 -4.42
C LEU A 10 17.16 -3.68 -4.88
N LYS A 11 16.23 -3.09 -5.58
CA LYS A 11 15.06 -3.78 -6.07
C LYS A 11 15.33 -4.52 -7.38
N SER A 12 14.70 -5.67 -7.54
CA SER A 12 14.66 -6.40 -8.80
C SER A 12 13.71 -5.71 -9.75
N ASN A 13 14.22 -4.74 -10.49
CA ASN A 13 13.41 -3.92 -11.38
C ASN A 13 13.35 -4.53 -12.76
N PHE A 14 12.15 -4.63 -13.31
CA PHE A 14 11.94 -5.07 -14.69
C PHE A 14 11.97 -3.89 -15.66
N MET A 15 11.63 -2.69 -15.18
CA MET A 15 11.61 -1.49 -15.99
C MET A 15 11.89 -0.28 -15.10
N LEU A 16 12.85 0.54 -15.56
CA LEU A 16 13.14 1.83 -14.93
C LEU A 16 12.70 2.95 -15.86
N ILE A 17 12.13 3.97 -15.27
CA ILE A 17 11.83 5.24 -15.93
C ILE A 17 12.50 6.37 -15.19
N THR A 18 12.86 7.41 -15.91
CA THR A 18 13.55 8.58 -15.36
C THR A 18 12.77 9.84 -15.68
N ALA A 19 12.53 10.67 -14.67
CA ALA A 19 11.92 11.98 -14.85
C ALA A 19 12.94 13.08 -14.54
N TYR A 20 13.08 14.01 -15.46
CA TYR A 20 14.02 15.13 -15.39
C TYR A 20 13.25 16.43 -15.32
N SER A 21 13.19 17.05 -14.15
CA SER A 21 12.69 18.41 -14.01
C SER A 21 12.97 18.94 -12.60
N SER A 22 12.88 20.24 -12.43
CA SER A 22 12.96 20.85 -11.09
C SER A 22 11.86 20.38 -10.12
N GLY A 23 10.75 19.88 -10.65
CA GLY A 23 9.66 19.28 -9.88
C GLY A 23 9.77 17.77 -9.66
N ALA A 24 10.75 17.10 -10.25
CA ALA A 24 10.93 15.64 -10.18
C ALA A 24 11.64 15.19 -8.90
N ARG A 25 11.34 15.82 -7.78
CA ARG A 25 11.79 15.38 -6.47
C ARG A 25 10.81 14.38 -5.91
N PHE A 26 11.29 13.37 -5.15
CA PHE A 26 10.40 12.36 -4.61
C PHE A 26 9.28 12.95 -3.74
N LEU A 27 9.52 14.06 -3.04
CA LEU A 27 8.50 14.78 -2.26
C LEU A 27 7.51 15.57 -3.12
N ASN A 28 7.83 15.83 -4.39
CA ASN A 28 7.02 16.62 -5.30
C ASN A 28 6.45 15.81 -6.47
N THR A 29 6.73 14.51 -6.53
CA THR A 29 6.21 13.61 -7.59
C THR A 29 4.78 13.16 -7.33
N GLY A 30 4.22 13.49 -6.19
CA GLY A 30 2.82 13.23 -5.90
C GLY A 30 1.88 14.06 -6.79
N VAL A 31 0.63 13.64 -6.82
CA VAL A 31 -0.43 14.38 -7.49
C VAL A 31 -0.59 15.73 -6.82
N SER A 32 -0.33 16.81 -7.54
CA SER A 32 -0.62 18.15 -7.05
C SER A 32 -2.12 18.35 -7.00
N SER A 33 -2.61 18.90 -5.90
CA SER A 33 -4.01 19.26 -5.70
C SER A 33 -4.09 20.75 -5.41
N ARG A 34 -5.20 21.39 -5.79
CA ARG A 34 -5.47 22.76 -5.37
C ARG A 34 -5.68 22.90 -3.86
N TYR A 35 -5.85 21.80 -3.16
CA TYR A 35 -5.90 21.75 -1.71
C TYR A 35 -4.49 21.52 -1.17
N ALA A 36 -4.11 22.28 -0.15
CA ALA A 36 -2.83 22.06 0.51
C ALA A 36 -2.82 20.70 1.21
N HIS A 37 -1.92 19.81 0.79
CA HIS A 37 -1.68 18.55 1.44
C HIS A 37 -0.20 18.14 1.28
N ASN A 38 0.29 17.35 2.20
CA ASN A 38 1.58 16.70 2.06
C ASN A 38 1.41 15.41 1.27
N SER A 39 1.75 15.44 0.01
CA SER A 39 1.48 14.36 -0.93
C SER A 39 2.25 13.07 -0.68
N MET A 40 3.35 13.13 0.05
CA MET A 40 4.26 11.98 0.24
C MET A 40 4.38 11.57 1.71
N VAL A 41 3.27 11.64 2.43
CA VAL A 41 3.27 11.34 3.86
C VAL A 41 2.36 10.15 4.13
N ALA A 42 2.90 9.13 4.77
CA ALA A 42 2.15 8.01 5.29
C ALA A 42 1.68 8.30 6.72
N SER A 43 0.41 8.06 6.98
CA SER A 43 -0.17 8.19 8.32
C SER A 43 0.08 6.93 9.18
N TYR A 44 -0.22 7.00 10.46
CA TYR A 44 -0.11 5.86 11.37
C TYR A 44 -0.93 4.66 10.94
N ASP A 45 -2.10 4.87 10.38
CA ASP A 45 -2.94 3.82 9.85
C ASP A 45 -2.32 3.07 8.65
N THR A 46 -1.21 3.55 8.13
CA THR A 46 -0.42 2.88 7.12
C THR A 46 0.77 2.13 7.73
N TYR A 47 1.72 2.84 8.31
CA TYR A 47 3.01 2.25 8.67
C TYR A 47 3.10 1.76 10.13
N TRP A 48 2.14 2.15 10.96
CA TRP A 48 2.00 1.65 12.33
C TRP A 48 0.92 0.58 12.46
N ALA A 49 0.19 0.30 11.37
CA ALA A 49 -0.82 -0.73 11.39
C ALA A 49 -0.24 -2.04 11.92
N ARG A 50 -0.96 -2.65 12.86
CA ARG A 50 -0.58 -3.94 13.39
C ARG A 50 -0.67 -5.00 12.28
N ALA A 51 0.32 -5.85 12.22
CA ALA A 51 0.39 -7.00 11.33
C ALA A 51 0.95 -8.21 12.10
N PRO A 52 0.96 -9.43 11.54
CA PRO A 52 1.52 -10.59 12.25
C PRO A 52 2.98 -10.43 12.68
N TRP A 53 3.73 -9.52 12.06
CA TRP A 53 5.12 -9.17 12.43
C TRP A 53 5.24 -8.06 13.46
N GLY A 54 4.13 -7.52 13.99
CA GLY A 54 4.11 -6.43 14.98
C GLY A 54 3.59 -5.11 14.40
N GLN A 55 3.87 -4.01 15.10
CA GLN A 55 3.43 -2.66 14.75
C GLN A 55 4.52 -1.89 14.01
N GLY A 56 4.79 -2.22 12.78
CA GLY A 56 5.62 -1.43 11.88
C GLY A 56 6.84 -0.77 12.56
N SER A 57 6.92 0.56 12.48
CA SER A 57 8.06 1.29 13.00
C SER A 57 8.12 1.41 14.53
N SER A 58 7.03 1.17 15.26
CA SER A 58 7.07 1.25 16.73
C SER A 58 7.89 0.11 17.34
N ASP A 59 7.80 -1.06 16.72
CA ASP A 59 8.54 -2.26 17.12
C ASP A 59 9.81 -2.45 16.28
N ASN A 60 10.11 -1.53 15.36
CA ASN A 60 11.22 -1.61 14.41
C ASN A 60 11.23 -2.93 13.61
N THR A 61 10.06 -3.44 13.26
CA THR A 61 9.93 -4.76 12.63
C THR A 61 10.16 -4.75 11.13
N LEU A 62 10.06 -3.58 10.49
CA LEU A 62 10.31 -3.41 9.06
C LEU A 62 11.71 -2.85 8.80
N TYR A 63 12.38 -3.32 7.74
CA TYR A 63 13.71 -2.84 7.38
C TYR A 63 13.75 -1.36 6.99
N TYR A 64 12.66 -0.83 6.45
CA TYR A 64 12.54 0.57 6.05
C TYR A 64 11.67 1.40 7.00
N SER A 65 11.60 1.01 8.26
CA SER A 65 10.81 1.72 9.27
C SER A 65 11.40 3.06 9.70
N THR A 66 12.60 3.40 9.23
CA THR A 66 13.27 4.66 9.56
C THR A 66 12.59 5.83 8.87
N LYS A 67 12.13 6.78 9.67
CA LYS A 67 11.58 8.05 9.16
C LYS A 67 12.70 8.89 8.56
N ILE A 68 12.47 9.42 7.38
CA ILE A 68 13.37 10.43 6.81
C ILE A 68 12.86 11.82 7.14
N TYR A 69 11.55 12.03 7.01
CA TYR A 69 10.88 13.27 7.38
C TYR A 69 9.60 12.95 8.15
N GLY A 70 9.19 13.87 9.00
CA GLY A 70 7.89 13.79 9.62
C GLY A 70 7.92 13.83 11.14
N THR A 71 6.72 13.84 11.68
CA THR A 71 6.43 13.83 13.11
C THR A 71 6.04 12.42 13.55
N SER A 72 5.70 12.28 14.84
CA SER A 72 5.12 11.04 15.34
C SER A 72 3.78 10.69 14.72
N ALA A 73 3.07 11.65 14.08
CA ALA A 73 1.77 11.40 13.44
C ALA A 73 1.86 10.99 11.97
N CYS A 74 2.99 11.26 11.32
CA CYS A 74 3.18 10.94 9.91
C CYS A 74 4.65 10.78 9.59
N ALA A 75 4.95 10.05 8.53
CA ALA A 75 6.31 9.85 8.06
C ALA A 75 6.35 9.77 6.53
N ALA A 76 7.44 10.23 5.95
CA ALA A 76 7.77 10.03 4.54
C ALA A 76 8.91 9.01 4.45
N PHE A 77 8.74 8.03 3.59
CA PHE A 77 9.74 6.98 3.33
C PHE A 77 10.21 7.10 1.88
N PRO A 78 11.51 7.18 1.61
CA PRO A 78 11.99 7.21 0.24
C PRO A 78 11.96 5.81 -0.34
N THR A 79 10.99 5.54 -1.15
CA THR A 79 10.98 4.37 -2.03
C THR A 79 11.58 4.69 -3.40
N MET A 80 11.67 5.97 -3.73
CA MET A 80 12.27 6.49 -4.95
C MET A 80 13.49 7.36 -4.59
N TRP A 81 14.61 7.18 -5.29
CA TRP A 81 15.83 7.92 -5.06
C TRP A 81 15.87 9.17 -5.91
N GLU A 82 16.18 10.30 -5.28
CA GLU A 82 16.44 11.55 -5.97
C GLU A 82 17.93 11.64 -6.33
N HIS A 83 18.21 11.92 -7.58
CA HIS A 83 19.53 12.20 -8.10
C HIS A 83 19.61 13.65 -8.57
N PHE A 84 20.79 14.26 -8.45
CA PHE A 84 21.06 15.56 -9.02
C PHE A 84 21.97 15.39 -10.24
N GLU A 85 21.46 15.72 -11.42
CA GLU A 85 22.24 15.70 -12.64
C GLU A 85 22.82 17.09 -12.92
N VAL A 86 24.13 17.20 -12.91
CA VAL A 86 24.82 18.44 -13.27
C VAL A 86 24.85 18.56 -14.79
N THR A 87 24.06 19.48 -15.33
CA THR A 87 23.96 19.74 -16.76
C THR A 87 24.98 20.81 -17.21
N ASP A 88 25.36 21.74 -16.34
CA ASP A 88 26.43 22.70 -16.55
C ASP A 88 27.54 22.51 -15.50
N ARG A 89 28.65 21.96 -15.93
CA ARG A 89 29.78 21.67 -15.05
C ARG A 89 30.57 22.90 -14.63
N ILE A 90 30.49 23.99 -15.42
CA ILE A 90 31.21 25.23 -15.12
C ILE A 90 30.49 25.95 -13.97
N ASN A 91 29.19 26.13 -14.08
CA ASN A 91 28.37 26.83 -13.09
C ASN A 91 27.84 25.90 -12.00
N GLN A 92 28.13 24.60 -12.07
CA GLN A 92 27.63 23.58 -11.14
C GLN A 92 26.09 23.60 -11.01
N THR A 93 25.41 23.90 -12.11
CA THR A 93 23.95 23.91 -12.17
C THR A 93 23.41 22.66 -12.84
N GLY A 94 22.17 22.28 -12.48
CA GLY A 94 21.53 21.10 -13.01
C GLY A 94 20.11 20.94 -12.48
N PHE A 95 19.58 19.74 -12.65
CA PHE A 95 18.23 19.42 -12.25
C PHE A 95 18.18 18.16 -11.38
N PRO A 96 17.37 18.16 -10.31
CA PRO A 96 17.06 16.94 -9.63
C PRO A 96 16.19 16.06 -10.54
N HIS A 97 16.43 14.76 -10.50
CA HIS A 97 15.57 13.77 -11.13
C HIS A 97 15.43 12.54 -10.23
N ILE A 98 14.39 11.79 -10.45
CA ILE A 98 14.18 10.50 -9.80
C ILE A 98 14.31 9.39 -10.84
N VAL A 99 14.78 8.24 -10.38
CA VAL A 99 14.68 6.99 -11.13
C VAL A 99 13.55 6.19 -10.49
N ASP A 100 12.47 6.07 -11.23
CA ASP A 100 11.32 5.28 -10.81
C ASP A 100 11.36 3.89 -11.47
N HIS A 101 10.72 2.93 -10.84
CA HIS A 101 10.66 1.55 -11.31
C HIS A 101 9.20 1.19 -11.57
N ALA A 102 8.85 1.15 -12.84
CA ALA A 102 7.48 0.84 -13.27
C ALA A 102 7.06 -0.59 -12.91
N PHE A 103 7.99 -1.53 -12.88
CA PHE A 103 7.75 -2.91 -12.48
C PHE A 103 8.85 -3.39 -11.54
N THR A 104 8.46 -3.97 -10.41
CA THR A 104 9.37 -4.53 -9.43
C THR A 104 9.13 -6.02 -9.22
N GLY A 105 10.18 -6.72 -8.81
CA GLY A 105 10.07 -8.12 -8.41
C GLY A 105 9.19 -8.30 -7.18
N ASP A 106 9.23 -7.34 -6.25
CA ASP A 106 8.46 -7.35 -5.01
C ASP A 106 6.96 -7.29 -5.30
N GLU A 107 6.56 -6.34 -6.15
CA GLU A 107 5.17 -6.21 -6.58
C GLU A 107 4.70 -7.46 -7.32
N THR A 108 5.52 -7.98 -8.25
CA THR A 108 5.18 -9.21 -8.99
C THR A 108 5.02 -10.40 -8.06
N LEU A 109 5.86 -10.51 -7.01
CA LEU A 109 5.75 -11.56 -6.00
C LEU A 109 4.40 -11.48 -5.28
N LEU A 110 4.00 -10.29 -4.84
CA LEU A 110 2.75 -10.08 -4.12
C LEU A 110 1.51 -10.22 -5.02
N VAL A 111 1.59 -9.82 -6.28
CA VAL A 111 0.53 -10.08 -7.28
C VAL A 111 0.35 -11.59 -7.49
N ARG A 112 1.43 -12.34 -7.54
CA ARG A 112 1.37 -13.81 -7.65
C ARG A 112 0.79 -14.44 -6.39
N ALA A 113 1.18 -13.99 -5.20
CA ALA A 113 0.61 -14.43 -3.94
C ALA A 113 -0.91 -14.22 -3.90
N GLU A 114 -1.37 -13.05 -4.36
CA GLU A 114 -2.78 -12.72 -4.46
C GLU A 114 -3.51 -13.65 -5.45
N ALA A 115 -2.93 -13.91 -6.62
CA ALA A 115 -3.51 -14.83 -7.60
C ALA A 115 -3.66 -16.25 -7.03
N TYR A 116 -2.70 -16.72 -6.23
CA TYR A 116 -2.81 -17.99 -5.50
C TYR A 116 -3.92 -17.95 -4.44
N ALA A 117 -4.01 -16.89 -3.66
CA ALA A 117 -5.07 -16.72 -2.65
C ALA A 117 -6.47 -16.72 -3.31
N LEU A 118 -6.64 -16.02 -4.43
CA LEU A 118 -7.89 -16.00 -5.20
C LEU A 118 -8.26 -17.38 -5.76
N LYS A 119 -7.28 -18.19 -6.11
CA LYS A 119 -7.48 -19.59 -6.52
C LYS A 119 -7.62 -20.56 -5.37
N ASN A 120 -7.59 -20.07 -4.14
CA ASN A 120 -7.57 -20.88 -2.92
C ASN A 120 -6.34 -21.82 -2.80
N ASP A 121 -5.26 -21.50 -3.51
CA ASP A 121 -3.96 -22.15 -3.37
C ASP A 121 -3.18 -21.52 -2.21
N THR A 122 -3.65 -21.80 -1.01
CA THR A 122 -3.16 -21.20 0.23
C THR A 122 -1.67 -21.51 0.45
N ALA A 123 -1.22 -22.70 0.07
CA ALA A 123 0.18 -23.10 0.27
C ALA A 123 1.15 -22.24 -0.54
N ASN A 124 0.86 -22.01 -1.82
CA ASN A 124 1.69 -21.16 -2.67
C ASN A 124 1.54 -19.67 -2.32
N ALA A 125 0.36 -19.20 -1.93
CA ALA A 125 0.17 -17.84 -1.42
C ALA A 125 1.07 -17.59 -0.19
N LEU A 126 1.02 -18.45 0.81
CA LEU A 126 1.84 -18.35 2.02
C LEU A 126 3.34 -18.46 1.73
N LYS A 127 3.74 -19.28 0.77
CA LYS A 127 5.14 -19.37 0.34
C LYS A 127 5.66 -18.03 -0.16
N ASP A 128 4.92 -17.34 -1.02
CA ASP A 128 5.31 -16.04 -1.57
C ASP A 128 5.25 -14.94 -0.49
N MET A 129 4.23 -14.95 0.37
CA MET A 129 4.12 -14.03 1.50
C MET A 129 5.30 -14.17 2.48
N ASN A 130 5.71 -15.40 2.80
CA ASN A 130 6.87 -15.63 3.65
C ASN A 130 8.18 -15.18 2.99
N MET A 131 8.31 -15.33 1.68
CA MET A 131 9.44 -14.80 0.93
C MET A 131 9.53 -13.27 1.04
N TRP A 132 8.41 -12.57 0.90
CA TRP A 132 8.33 -11.13 1.13
C TRP A 132 8.70 -10.77 2.58
N MET A 133 8.16 -11.48 3.56
CA MET A 133 8.44 -11.24 4.97
C MET A 133 9.92 -11.37 5.32
N VAL A 134 10.59 -12.41 4.82
CA VAL A 134 12.03 -12.61 5.04
C VAL A 134 12.84 -11.44 4.48
N SER A 135 12.37 -10.81 3.43
CA SER A 135 13.05 -9.70 2.75
C SER A 135 12.76 -8.33 3.35
N HIS A 136 11.59 -8.14 3.94
CA HIS A 136 11.11 -6.83 4.40
C HIS A 136 11.01 -6.71 5.92
N CYS A 137 10.85 -7.82 6.63
CA CYS A 137 10.71 -7.82 8.08
C CYS A 137 11.97 -8.36 8.74
N LYS A 138 12.41 -7.71 9.80
CA LYS A 138 13.52 -8.16 10.61
C LYS A 138 13.17 -9.48 11.31
N GLU A 139 14.16 -10.31 11.51
CA GLU A 139 13.96 -11.60 12.18
C GLU A 139 13.53 -11.43 13.63
N LYS A 140 14.17 -10.45 14.30
CA LYS A 140 13.85 -10.07 15.68
C LYS A 140 14.20 -8.61 15.89
N GLU A 141 13.29 -7.87 16.49
CA GLU A 141 13.55 -6.49 16.91
C GLU A 141 12.71 -6.18 18.15
N GLY A 142 13.33 -5.58 19.16
CA GLY A 142 12.64 -5.28 20.42
C GLY A 142 12.05 -6.54 21.06
N SER A 143 10.75 -6.53 21.30
CA SER A 143 9.99 -7.66 21.83
C SER A 143 9.31 -8.50 20.74
N THR A 144 9.37 -8.08 19.50
CA THR A 144 8.67 -8.74 18.37
C THR A 144 9.61 -9.64 17.60
N ILE A 145 9.17 -10.88 17.37
CA ILE A 145 9.86 -11.86 16.55
C ILE A 145 9.03 -12.06 15.28
N ARG A 146 9.68 -11.95 14.12
CA ARG A 146 9.02 -12.24 12.84
C ARG A 146 8.50 -13.69 12.82
N PRO A 147 7.18 -13.91 12.67
CA PRO A 147 6.63 -15.26 12.56
C PRO A 147 6.89 -15.84 11.18
N THR A 148 6.79 -17.15 11.06
CA THR A 148 6.51 -17.81 9.78
C THR A 148 5.00 -17.79 9.58
N LEU A 149 4.52 -17.24 8.47
CA LEU A 149 3.10 -17.19 8.17
C LEU A 149 2.59 -18.59 7.82
N THR A 150 1.59 -19.01 8.57
CA THR A 150 0.74 -20.17 8.31
C THR A 150 -0.71 -19.70 8.29
N THR A 151 -1.64 -20.53 7.81
CA THR A 151 -3.08 -20.23 7.91
C THR A 151 -3.47 -19.92 9.33
N ALA A 152 -3.02 -20.72 10.29
CA ALA A 152 -3.34 -20.51 11.70
C ALA A 152 -2.85 -19.17 12.23
N VAL A 153 -1.65 -18.73 11.87
CA VAL A 153 -1.12 -17.41 12.26
C VAL A 153 -1.95 -16.29 11.66
N VAL A 154 -2.27 -16.37 10.36
CA VAL A 154 -3.05 -15.36 9.67
C VAL A 154 -4.48 -15.30 10.21
N ASP A 155 -5.15 -16.43 10.32
CA ASP A 155 -6.52 -16.49 10.80
C ASP A 155 -6.63 -16.04 12.26
N THR A 156 -5.73 -16.47 13.14
CA THR A 156 -5.70 -16.01 14.54
C THR A 156 -5.49 -14.49 14.62
N PHE A 157 -4.66 -13.93 13.75
CA PHE A 157 -4.41 -12.49 13.72
C PHE A 157 -5.70 -11.70 13.43
N PHE A 158 -6.54 -12.15 12.49
CA PHE A 158 -7.77 -11.47 12.11
C PHE A 158 -8.98 -11.82 12.95
N THR A 159 -9.01 -12.98 13.62
CA THR A 159 -10.21 -13.49 14.34
C THR A 159 -10.79 -12.51 15.38
N ASN A 160 -9.93 -11.79 16.09
CA ASN A 160 -10.34 -10.84 17.14
C ASN A 160 -10.24 -9.38 16.70
N MET A 161 -10.26 -9.12 15.41
CA MET A 161 -10.10 -7.81 14.86
C MET A 161 -11.38 -7.36 14.17
N ASP A 162 -11.92 -6.22 14.60
CA ASP A 162 -13.08 -5.62 13.96
C ASP A 162 -12.72 -5.05 12.58
N TYR A 163 -13.72 -4.96 11.72
CA TYR A 163 -13.55 -4.27 10.45
C TYR A 163 -13.38 -2.76 10.67
N GLN A 164 -12.31 -2.21 10.13
CA GLN A 164 -12.08 -0.78 10.16
C GLN A 164 -13.13 -0.06 9.30
N PRO A 165 -13.90 0.88 9.85
CA PRO A 165 -14.90 1.63 9.10
C PRO A 165 -14.25 2.56 8.05
N ALA A 166 -15.05 3.04 7.12
CA ALA A 166 -14.61 4.03 6.14
C ALA A 166 -14.28 5.39 6.80
N VAL A 167 -15.05 5.76 7.81
CA VAL A 167 -14.85 6.96 8.64
C VAL A 167 -14.40 6.50 10.02
N LEU A 168 -13.25 6.99 10.47
CA LEU A 168 -12.77 6.73 11.82
C LEU A 168 -13.47 7.70 12.78
N ASP A 169 -14.23 7.14 13.73
CA ASP A 169 -14.85 7.91 14.80
C ASP A 169 -14.09 7.64 16.11
N GLY A 170 -13.44 8.67 16.62
CA GLY A 170 -12.65 8.56 17.84
C GLY A 170 -11.16 8.29 17.64
N PRO A 171 -10.48 7.61 18.59
CA PRO A 171 -9.07 7.28 18.49
C PRO A 171 -8.77 6.47 17.22
N ARG A 172 -7.62 6.74 16.61
CA ARG A 172 -7.21 6.04 15.38
C ARG A 172 -7.19 4.54 15.58
N ASP A 173 -7.97 3.83 14.77
CA ASP A 173 -7.88 2.40 14.62
C ASP A 173 -6.82 2.08 13.56
N TYR A 174 -5.78 1.37 13.97
CA TYR A 174 -4.72 0.93 13.07
C TYR A 174 -5.00 -0.46 12.48
N SER A 175 -6.23 -0.92 12.53
CA SER A 175 -6.61 -2.20 11.94
C SER A 175 -6.41 -2.19 10.43
N ILE A 176 -5.84 -3.27 9.92
CA ILE A 176 -5.74 -3.51 8.47
C ILE A 176 -6.96 -4.25 7.93
N ARG A 177 -7.88 -4.69 8.80
CA ARG A 177 -9.08 -5.40 8.40
C ARG A 177 -10.13 -4.43 7.88
N LYS A 178 -10.38 -4.46 6.58
CA LYS A 178 -11.42 -3.69 5.90
C LYS A 178 -12.42 -4.63 5.25
N GLN A 179 -13.69 -4.22 5.26
CA GLN A 179 -14.71 -4.92 4.51
C GLN A 179 -14.34 -4.92 3.03
N LEU A 180 -14.36 -6.09 2.40
CA LEU A 180 -14.10 -6.25 0.98
C LEU A 180 -15.42 -6.38 0.21
N HIS A 181 -15.55 -5.58 -0.84
CA HIS A 181 -16.67 -5.62 -1.80
C HIS A 181 -16.09 -5.77 -3.23
N PRO A 182 -15.50 -6.95 -3.54
CA PRO A 182 -14.76 -7.11 -4.79
C PRO A 182 -15.62 -6.84 -6.02
N GLN A 183 -15.04 -6.17 -7.01
CA GLN A 183 -15.70 -5.85 -8.26
C GLN A 183 -15.35 -6.90 -9.31
N GLY A 184 -16.36 -7.62 -9.81
CA GLY A 184 -16.19 -8.59 -10.90
C GLY A 184 -15.72 -9.99 -10.48
N PHE A 185 -15.59 -10.28 -9.20
CA PHE A 185 -15.30 -11.62 -8.68
C PHE A 185 -15.90 -11.80 -7.28
N THR A 186 -15.99 -13.06 -6.82
CA THR A 186 -16.59 -13.42 -5.54
C THR A 186 -15.56 -14.13 -4.66
N LEU A 187 -15.48 -13.72 -3.40
CA LEU A 187 -14.69 -14.41 -2.38
C LEU A 187 -15.45 -15.63 -1.84
N GLN A 188 -14.72 -16.55 -1.27
CA GLN A 188 -15.31 -17.68 -0.56
C GLN A 188 -16.13 -17.21 0.62
N GLN A 189 -17.13 -18.00 0.97
CA GLN A 189 -17.91 -17.74 2.19
C GLN A 189 -17.07 -18.14 3.42
N PRO A 190 -17.24 -17.43 4.55
CA PRO A 190 -16.61 -17.83 5.79
C PRO A 190 -17.14 -19.21 6.23
N TYR A 191 -16.33 -19.90 7.00
CA TYR A 191 -16.71 -21.14 7.67
C TYR A 191 -16.68 -20.93 9.18
N THR A 192 -17.52 -21.68 9.90
CA THR A 192 -17.55 -21.63 11.35
C THR A 192 -16.67 -22.73 11.93
N THR A 193 -15.74 -22.35 12.79
CA THR A 193 -14.90 -23.30 13.52
C THR A 193 -15.69 -24.10 14.53
N SER A 194 -15.11 -25.18 15.06
CA SER A 194 -15.71 -25.97 16.14
C SER A 194 -16.01 -25.19 17.43
N TYR A 195 -15.41 -24.02 17.58
CA TYR A 195 -15.62 -23.10 18.70
C TYR A 195 -16.63 -21.97 18.40
N GLY A 196 -17.34 -22.04 17.27
CA GLY A 196 -18.34 -21.04 16.88
C GLY A 196 -17.78 -19.75 16.33
N VAL A 197 -16.53 -19.72 15.94
CA VAL A 197 -15.88 -18.52 15.38
C VAL A 197 -15.94 -18.58 13.85
N GLU A 198 -16.44 -17.51 13.22
CA GLU A 198 -16.40 -17.37 11.77
C GLU A 198 -15.00 -16.98 11.30
N VAL A 199 -14.51 -17.69 10.31
CA VAL A 199 -13.19 -17.48 9.70
C VAL A 199 -13.31 -17.53 8.18
N ASN A 200 -12.69 -16.58 7.51
CA ASN A 200 -12.50 -16.59 6.07
C ASN A 200 -11.01 -16.49 5.75
N THR A 201 -10.36 -17.63 5.64
CA THR A 201 -8.92 -17.71 5.36
C THR A 201 -8.54 -17.00 4.05
N GLN A 202 -9.37 -17.10 3.01
CA GLN A 202 -9.11 -16.43 1.73
C GLN A 202 -9.13 -14.91 1.92
N GLU A 203 -10.14 -14.36 2.58
CA GLU A 203 -10.23 -12.93 2.87
C GLU A 203 -9.05 -12.46 3.72
N ASN A 204 -8.72 -13.21 4.77
CA ASN A 204 -7.60 -12.89 5.66
C ASN A 204 -6.26 -12.84 4.92
N LEU A 205 -6.00 -13.82 4.05
CA LEU A 205 -4.80 -13.82 3.20
C LEU A 205 -4.77 -12.61 2.27
N ILE A 206 -5.88 -12.32 1.61
CA ILE A 206 -5.98 -11.17 0.70
C ILE A 206 -5.75 -9.86 1.45
N LEU A 207 -6.38 -9.65 2.60
CA LEU A 207 -6.18 -8.45 3.42
C LEU A 207 -4.72 -8.26 3.82
N LEU A 208 -4.05 -9.35 4.21
CA LEU A 208 -2.63 -9.29 4.57
C LEU A 208 -1.74 -9.01 3.36
N ILE A 209 -2.01 -9.62 2.21
CA ILE A 209 -1.29 -9.34 0.96
C ILE A 209 -1.49 -7.88 0.54
N LEU A 210 -2.71 -7.36 0.61
CA LEU A 210 -3.01 -5.96 0.30
C LEU A 210 -2.30 -4.99 1.24
N HIS A 211 -2.09 -5.38 2.50
CA HIS A 211 -1.29 -4.59 3.43
C HIS A 211 0.21 -4.64 3.09
N MET A 212 0.75 -5.81 2.76
CA MET A 212 2.13 -5.94 2.26
C MET A 212 2.35 -5.08 1.01
N ARG A 213 1.42 -5.14 0.05
CA ARG A 213 1.46 -4.29 -1.16
C ARG A 213 1.42 -2.81 -0.80
N ARG A 214 0.54 -2.41 0.12
CA ARG A 214 0.43 -1.02 0.58
C ARG A 214 1.74 -0.51 1.15
N LEU A 215 2.46 -1.33 1.92
CA LEU A 215 3.77 -0.99 2.48
C LEU A 215 4.85 -0.95 1.39
N ASP A 216 4.86 -1.91 0.49
CA ASP A 216 5.88 -2.03 -0.55
C ASP A 216 5.76 -0.93 -1.61
N THR A 217 4.54 -0.52 -1.94
CA THR A 217 4.24 0.46 -2.99
C THR A 217 3.87 1.85 -2.44
N LEU A 218 4.33 2.18 -1.23
CA LEU A 218 4.14 3.51 -0.66
C LEU A 218 4.64 4.58 -1.63
N PHE A 219 3.81 5.62 -1.84
CA PHE A 219 4.07 6.76 -2.73
C PHE A 219 4.07 6.46 -4.24
N GLN A 220 3.76 5.23 -4.64
CA GLN A 220 3.69 4.85 -6.06
C GLN A 220 2.27 4.96 -6.65
N GLY A 221 1.28 5.33 -5.84
CA GLY A 221 -0.12 5.49 -6.29
C GLY A 221 -0.89 4.18 -6.48
N LEU A 222 -0.27 3.03 -6.30
CA LEU A 222 -0.87 1.73 -6.60
C LEU A 222 -1.98 1.33 -5.61
N ARG A 223 -1.97 1.88 -4.40
CA ARG A 223 -3.01 1.60 -3.39
C ARG A 223 -4.42 1.92 -3.87
N PHE A 224 -4.59 2.97 -4.68
CA PHE A 224 -5.90 3.34 -5.22
C PHE A 224 -6.53 2.21 -6.05
N TYR A 225 -5.74 1.51 -6.84
CA TYR A 225 -6.22 0.40 -7.65
C TYR A 225 -6.66 -0.78 -6.77
N ASP A 226 -5.95 -1.06 -5.69
CA ASP A 226 -6.33 -2.11 -4.74
C ASP A 226 -7.65 -1.75 -4.02
N LEU A 227 -7.79 -0.50 -3.57
CA LEU A 227 -9.02 0.00 -2.94
C LEU A 227 -10.22 -0.11 -3.90
N LYS A 228 -10.04 0.30 -5.15
CA LYS A 228 -11.08 0.23 -6.16
C LYS A 228 -11.47 -1.20 -6.51
N ARG A 229 -10.50 -2.07 -6.75
CA ARG A 229 -10.72 -3.46 -7.17
C ARG A 229 -11.44 -4.29 -6.10
N TYR A 230 -11.12 -4.06 -4.84
CA TYR A 230 -11.74 -4.74 -3.71
C TYR A 230 -12.90 -3.94 -3.08
N GLY A 231 -13.27 -2.80 -3.64
CA GLY A 231 -14.36 -1.98 -3.12
C GLY A 231 -14.17 -1.55 -1.67
N MET A 232 -12.92 -1.36 -1.25
CA MET A 232 -12.61 -0.91 0.12
C MET A 232 -12.97 0.56 0.27
N GLU A 233 -13.83 0.85 1.23
CA GLU A 233 -14.29 2.21 1.49
C GLU A 233 -13.29 3.00 2.35
N TYR A 234 -13.17 4.30 2.08
CA TYR A 234 -12.33 5.20 2.85
C TYR A 234 -12.83 6.64 2.75
N THR A 235 -12.49 7.45 3.73
CA THR A 235 -12.88 8.85 3.80
C THR A 235 -11.65 9.73 3.83
N HIS A 236 -11.65 10.77 3.01
CA HIS A 236 -10.73 11.89 3.11
C HIS A 236 -11.37 12.97 3.97
N GLU A 237 -10.77 13.24 5.11
CA GLU A 237 -11.16 14.36 5.96
C GLU A 237 -10.76 15.69 5.29
N ILE A 238 -11.66 16.65 5.30
CA ILE A 238 -11.42 18.00 4.81
C ILE A 238 -11.41 18.94 6.01
N SER A 239 -10.31 19.63 6.21
CA SER A 239 -10.21 20.61 7.30
C SER A 239 -11.27 21.68 7.18
N GLY A 240 -12.15 21.79 8.18
CA GLY A 240 -13.26 22.76 8.18
C GLY A 240 -14.45 22.42 7.29
N GLY A 241 -14.52 21.19 6.78
CA GLY A 241 -15.62 20.71 5.94
C GLY A 241 -16.03 19.27 6.22
N GLU A 242 -17.06 18.81 5.55
CA GLU A 242 -17.46 17.41 5.59
C GLU A 242 -16.45 16.54 4.84
N GLY A 243 -16.12 15.39 5.40
CA GLY A 243 -15.26 14.39 4.77
C GLY A 243 -15.90 13.81 3.51
N ILE A 244 -15.09 13.46 2.54
CA ILE A 244 -15.54 12.81 1.30
C ILE A 244 -15.25 11.33 1.40
N THR A 245 -16.31 10.51 1.44
CA THR A 245 -16.20 9.05 1.43
C THR A 245 -16.21 8.52 0.00
N PHE A 246 -15.23 7.69 -0.30
CA PHE A 246 -15.18 6.86 -1.49
C PHE A 246 -15.78 5.50 -1.17
N LYS A 247 -16.87 5.15 -1.84
CA LYS A 247 -17.64 3.92 -1.58
C LYS A 247 -17.29 2.83 -2.59
N ALA A 248 -17.68 1.60 -2.28
CA ALA A 248 -17.60 0.51 -3.22
C ALA A 248 -18.39 0.82 -4.50
N GLY A 249 -17.75 0.69 -5.66
CA GLY A 249 -18.37 1.01 -6.95
C GLY A 249 -18.52 2.50 -7.25
N ASP A 250 -17.86 3.37 -6.49
CA ASP A 250 -17.93 4.82 -6.69
C ASP A 250 -17.47 5.23 -8.09
N LEU A 251 -18.36 5.91 -8.82
CA LEU A 251 -18.10 6.33 -10.20
C LEU A 251 -16.98 7.37 -10.31
N ARG A 252 -16.70 8.10 -9.22
CA ARG A 252 -15.56 9.03 -9.15
C ARG A 252 -14.20 8.33 -9.26
N GLY A 253 -14.18 7.01 -9.11
CA GLY A 253 -12.99 6.18 -9.36
C GLY A 253 -12.58 6.07 -10.84
N ALA A 254 -13.39 6.58 -11.77
CA ALA A 254 -13.01 6.69 -13.18
C ALA A 254 -12.34 8.04 -13.45
N ILE A 255 -11.24 8.03 -14.21
CA ILE A 255 -10.62 9.28 -14.68
C ILE A 255 -11.60 9.97 -15.64
N GLN A 256 -11.84 11.27 -15.44
CA GLN A 256 -12.70 12.02 -16.32
C GLN A 256 -12.07 12.18 -17.71
N LEU A 257 -12.91 12.14 -18.73
CA LEU A 257 -12.47 12.48 -20.09
C LEU A 257 -11.93 13.91 -20.13
N PRO A 258 -10.90 14.19 -20.94
CA PRO A 258 -10.43 15.54 -21.18
C PRO A 258 -11.57 16.46 -21.68
N GLN A 259 -11.50 17.74 -21.30
CA GLN A 259 -12.58 18.67 -21.58
C GLN A 259 -12.80 18.88 -23.10
N ASP A 260 -11.75 18.84 -23.88
CA ASP A 260 -11.80 18.93 -25.35
C ASP A 260 -12.58 17.76 -25.97
N VAL A 261 -12.40 16.56 -25.43
CA VAL A 261 -13.13 15.34 -25.86
C VAL A 261 -14.62 15.46 -25.51
N ILE A 262 -14.94 15.98 -24.31
CA ILE A 262 -16.33 16.23 -23.91
C ILE A 262 -16.95 17.31 -24.78
N SER A 263 -16.22 18.39 -25.06
CA SER A 263 -16.69 19.49 -25.93
C SER A 263 -16.87 19.02 -27.39
N ALA A 264 -16.16 17.97 -27.82
CA ALA A 264 -16.34 17.33 -29.12
C ALA A 264 -17.56 16.37 -29.19
N GLY A 265 -18.36 16.29 -28.12
CA GLY A 265 -19.60 15.54 -28.08
C GLY A 265 -19.55 14.19 -27.37
N GLN A 266 -18.44 13.85 -26.71
CA GLN A 266 -18.38 12.64 -25.88
C GLN A 266 -19.08 12.89 -24.55
N THR A 267 -19.81 11.88 -24.05
CA THR A 267 -20.46 11.98 -22.74
C THR A 267 -19.40 11.90 -21.64
N ALA A 268 -19.45 12.86 -20.73
CA ALA A 268 -18.60 12.85 -19.52
C ALA A 268 -18.83 11.57 -18.69
N ASN A 269 -17.79 11.07 -18.05
CA ASN A 269 -17.95 9.99 -17.09
C ASN A 269 -18.84 10.43 -15.92
N PRO A 270 -19.75 9.57 -15.45
CA PRO A 270 -20.58 9.87 -14.28
C PRO A 270 -19.72 10.16 -13.04
N ARG A 271 -20.23 11.07 -12.20
CA ARG A 271 -19.54 11.50 -10.97
C ARG A 271 -20.49 11.59 -9.80
#